data_fab34fb418488a7898ce6c1c23fc0295
#
_entry.id   fab34fb418488a7898ce6c1c23fc0295
#
_cell.length_a   1.000
_cell.length_b   1.000
_cell.length_c   1.000
_cell.angle_alpha   90.00
_cell.angle_beta   90.00
_cell.angle_gamma   90.00
#
_symmetry.space_group_name_H-M   'P 1'
#
loop_
_entity.id
_entity.type
_entity.pdbx_description
1 polymer ?
#
loop_
_entity_poly.entity_id
_entity_poly.type
_entity_poly.pdbx_seq_one_letter_code
_entity_poly.pdbx_strand_id
1 'polypeptide(L)'
;DITREYLIKGTYCDLALKINNKVKILIEVKAIGIDLKEIHLNQAVGYGATEGIEWVILTNGLRWMLYKITWKNKVQSHLVKEIDFSKISFRKDEDTKAMYGISKVGFLKQIVHSDFEHQQLVNKYNIGSVLLSDLFSRQIRAQLRKVNSKIKIDSQEIKAIIENEIIKREII
;
A
#
# COMPACT_ATOMS: atom_id res chain seq x y z
N ASP A 1 -24.35 4.39 -0.96
CA ASP A 1 -25.19 4.05 0.20
C ASP A 1 -24.33 3.39 1.30
N ILE A 2 -24.77 3.54 2.55
CA ILE A 2 -24.14 2.93 3.73
C ILE A 2 -25.12 1.96 4.33
N THR A 3 -24.70 0.72 4.58
CA THR A 3 -25.44 -0.29 5.32
C THR A 3 -24.76 -0.53 6.66
N ARG A 4 -25.48 -0.44 7.78
CA ARG A 4 -25.01 -0.81 9.11
C ARG A 4 -25.22 -2.29 9.35
N GLU A 5 -24.38 -2.88 10.20
CA GLU A 5 -24.49 -4.29 10.58
C GLU A 5 -24.70 -5.19 9.35
N TYR A 6 -23.77 -5.08 8.40
CA TYR A 6 -23.85 -5.84 7.14
C TYR A 6 -23.59 -7.32 7.40
N LEU A 7 -24.62 -8.15 7.18
CA LEU A 7 -24.56 -9.59 7.43
C LEU A 7 -23.63 -10.28 6.42
N ILE A 8 -22.65 -11.05 6.95
CA ILE A 8 -21.69 -11.85 6.19
C ILE A 8 -21.67 -13.25 6.79
N LYS A 9 -22.28 -14.24 6.14
CA LYS A 9 -22.28 -15.67 6.55
C LYS A 9 -22.48 -15.90 8.07
N GLY A 10 -23.48 -15.22 8.65
CA GLY A 10 -23.84 -15.40 10.08
C GLY A 10 -23.07 -14.51 11.06
N THR A 11 -22.20 -13.64 10.57
CA THR A 11 -21.52 -12.57 11.32
C THR A 11 -21.84 -11.22 10.74
N TYR A 12 -21.49 -10.14 11.43
CA TYR A 12 -21.78 -8.79 10.98
C TYR A 12 -20.50 -7.97 10.88
N CYS A 13 -20.35 -7.24 9.75
CA CYS A 13 -19.42 -6.13 9.65
C CYS A 13 -20.14 -4.84 10.05
N ASP A 14 -19.48 -3.96 10.79
CA ASP A 14 -20.12 -2.76 11.34
C ASP A 14 -20.74 -1.87 10.27
N LEU A 15 -20.02 -1.60 9.18
CA LEU A 15 -20.51 -0.80 8.06
C LEU A 15 -20.07 -1.37 6.71
N ALA A 16 -20.96 -1.30 5.72
CA ALA A 16 -20.65 -1.60 4.32
C ALA A 16 -20.98 -0.41 3.42
N LEU A 17 -20.02 0.04 2.63
CA LEU A 17 -20.20 1.11 1.66
C LEU A 17 -20.52 0.52 0.29
N LYS A 18 -21.66 0.94 -0.27
CA LYS A 18 -22.13 0.52 -1.59
C LYS A 18 -21.90 1.63 -2.62
N ILE A 19 -21.38 1.24 -3.76
CA ILE A 19 -21.28 2.06 -4.97
C ILE A 19 -21.97 1.31 -6.08
N ASN A 20 -22.94 1.96 -6.74
CA ASN A 20 -23.77 1.33 -7.77
C ASN A 20 -24.42 0.01 -7.29
N ASN A 21 -25.00 0.01 -6.11
CA ASN A 21 -25.64 -1.11 -5.43
C ASN A 21 -24.72 -2.32 -5.12
N LYS A 22 -23.41 -2.20 -5.33
CA LYS A 22 -22.42 -3.23 -4.97
C LYS A 22 -21.61 -2.79 -3.78
N VAL A 23 -21.44 -3.66 -2.79
CA VAL A 23 -20.51 -3.41 -1.66
C VAL A 23 -19.09 -3.33 -2.21
N LYS A 24 -18.41 -2.26 -1.89
CA LYS A 24 -17.05 -1.98 -2.35
C LYS A 24 -16.05 -1.87 -1.21
N ILE A 25 -16.51 -1.45 -0.05
CA ILE A 25 -15.66 -1.25 1.13
C ILE A 25 -16.40 -1.79 2.34
N LEU A 26 -15.72 -2.57 3.16
CA LEU A 26 -16.14 -2.92 4.52
C LEU A 26 -15.41 -2.02 5.51
N ILE A 27 -16.11 -1.64 6.57
CA ILE A 27 -15.53 -0.82 7.64
C ILE A 27 -15.76 -1.50 8.96
N GLU A 28 -14.68 -1.81 9.66
CA GLU A 28 -14.68 -2.29 11.03
C GLU A 28 -14.38 -1.12 11.96
N VAL A 29 -15.26 -0.89 12.94
CA VAL A 29 -15.21 0.25 13.84
C VAL A 29 -14.87 -0.23 15.26
N LYS A 30 -13.89 0.39 15.87
CA LYS A 30 -13.55 0.17 17.27
C LYS A 30 -13.84 1.44 18.09
N ALA A 31 -14.04 1.29 19.39
CA ALA A 31 -14.27 2.43 20.26
C ALA A 31 -13.09 3.41 20.23
N ILE A 32 -13.39 4.69 20.37
CA ILE A 32 -12.37 5.74 20.48
C ILE A 32 -11.44 5.43 21.65
N GLY A 33 -10.14 5.60 21.47
CA GLY A 33 -9.13 5.24 22.48
C GLY A 33 -8.62 3.81 22.42
N ILE A 34 -9.25 2.92 21.62
CA ILE A 34 -8.71 1.58 21.36
C ILE A 34 -7.59 1.68 20.33
N ASP A 35 -6.44 1.10 20.65
CA ASP A 35 -5.37 0.90 19.67
C ASP A 35 -5.80 -0.10 18.61
N LEU A 36 -5.68 0.31 17.34
CA LEU A 36 -6.00 -0.54 16.20
C LEU A 36 -4.88 -1.56 16.02
N LYS A 37 -5.22 -2.85 16.21
CA LYS A 37 -4.29 -3.98 16.19
C LYS A 37 -4.61 -4.92 15.03
N GLU A 38 -3.65 -5.77 14.68
CA GLU A 38 -3.78 -6.76 13.62
C GLU A 38 -4.98 -7.71 13.82
N ILE A 39 -5.32 -8.07 15.07
CA ILE A 39 -6.48 -8.91 15.36
C ILE A 39 -7.80 -8.27 14.89
N HIS A 40 -7.93 -6.95 15.01
CA HIS A 40 -9.09 -6.21 14.53
C HIS A 40 -9.13 -6.18 12.99
N LEU A 41 -7.97 -6.06 12.36
CA LEU A 41 -7.85 -6.10 10.91
C LEU A 41 -8.22 -7.48 10.36
N ASN A 42 -7.76 -8.56 11.01
CA ASN A 42 -8.01 -9.93 10.58
C ASN A 42 -9.50 -10.27 10.52
N GLN A 43 -10.31 -9.74 11.43
CA GLN A 43 -11.76 -9.87 11.39
C GLN A 43 -12.33 -9.25 10.09
N ALA A 44 -12.00 -8.01 9.81
CA ALA A 44 -12.48 -7.30 8.62
C ALA A 44 -11.94 -7.89 7.30
N VAL A 45 -10.68 -8.35 7.30
CA VAL A 45 -10.06 -9.06 6.16
C VAL A 45 -10.77 -10.38 5.89
N GLY A 46 -11.11 -11.13 6.95
CA GLY A 46 -11.89 -12.37 6.84
C GLY A 46 -13.25 -12.13 6.18
N TYR A 47 -13.95 -11.07 6.55
CA TYR A 47 -15.21 -10.66 5.91
C TYR A 47 -15.02 -10.30 4.44
N GLY A 48 -14.03 -9.46 4.13
CA GLY A 48 -13.72 -9.08 2.78
C GLY A 48 -13.35 -10.26 1.88
N ALA A 49 -12.53 -11.17 2.40
CA ALA A 49 -12.14 -12.39 1.67
C ALA A 49 -13.34 -13.31 1.38
N THR A 50 -14.28 -13.41 2.31
CA THR A 50 -15.48 -14.23 2.18
C THR A 50 -16.43 -13.72 1.09
N GLU A 51 -16.59 -12.40 0.98
CA GLU A 51 -17.51 -11.74 0.06
C GLU A 51 -16.84 -11.25 -1.24
N GLY A 52 -15.55 -11.48 -1.41
CA GLY A 52 -14.80 -10.96 -2.57
C GLY A 52 -14.69 -9.44 -2.58
N ILE A 53 -14.68 -8.81 -1.40
CA ILE A 53 -14.56 -7.35 -1.25
C ILE A 53 -13.11 -7.01 -0.98
N GLU A 54 -12.52 -6.24 -1.89
CA GLU A 54 -11.09 -5.97 -1.91
C GLU A 54 -10.63 -4.85 -0.97
N TRP A 55 -11.56 -4.04 -0.47
CA TRP A 55 -11.22 -2.87 0.33
C TRP A 55 -11.84 -2.94 1.72
N VAL A 56 -11.00 -2.72 2.70
CA VAL A 56 -11.38 -2.73 4.12
C VAL A 56 -10.81 -1.49 4.79
N ILE A 57 -11.64 -0.86 5.60
CA ILE A 57 -11.20 0.20 6.51
C ILE A 57 -11.32 -0.31 7.94
N LEU A 58 -10.25 -0.14 8.72
CA LEU A 58 -10.25 -0.28 10.16
C LEU A 58 -10.16 1.10 10.78
N THR A 59 -11.08 1.43 11.69
CA THR A 59 -11.10 2.75 12.32
C THR A 59 -11.51 2.71 13.79
N ASN A 60 -11.03 3.69 14.57
CA ASN A 60 -11.55 4.00 15.90
C ASN A 60 -12.15 5.43 15.96
N GLY A 61 -12.54 5.97 14.80
CA GLY A 61 -13.06 7.33 14.68
C GLY A 61 -11.97 8.39 14.48
N LEU A 62 -10.81 8.28 15.15
CA LEU A 62 -9.68 9.20 14.98
C LEU A 62 -8.69 8.72 13.93
N ARG A 63 -8.33 7.44 13.96
CA ARG A 63 -7.44 6.81 12.98
C ARG A 63 -8.26 6.01 11.99
N TRP A 64 -7.96 6.19 10.72
CA TRP A 64 -8.57 5.48 9.60
C TRP A 64 -7.48 4.82 8.79
N MET A 65 -7.53 3.50 8.70
CA MET A 65 -6.53 2.68 8.02
C MET A 65 -7.22 1.93 6.89
N LEU A 66 -6.91 2.30 5.64
CA LEU A 66 -7.45 1.67 4.44
C LEU A 66 -6.51 0.56 3.97
N TYR A 67 -7.05 -0.63 3.84
CA TYR A 67 -6.34 -1.81 3.37
C TYR A 67 -6.91 -2.33 2.06
N LYS A 68 -6.01 -2.79 1.18
CA LYS A 68 -6.33 -3.60 0.01
C LYS A 68 -6.14 -5.08 0.36
N ILE A 69 -7.14 -5.90 0.05
CA ILE A 69 -7.05 -7.36 0.14
C ILE A 69 -6.67 -7.92 -1.22
N THR A 70 -5.78 -8.90 -1.24
CA THR A 70 -5.36 -9.64 -2.44
C THR A 70 -5.40 -11.14 -2.19
N TRP A 71 -5.62 -11.95 -3.25
CA TRP A 71 -5.84 -13.41 -3.16
C TRP A 71 -4.93 -14.23 -4.09
N LYS A 72 -3.71 -13.80 -4.37
CA LYS A 72 -2.85 -14.54 -5.33
C LYS A 72 -2.61 -16.00 -4.90
N ASN A 73 -1.96 -16.21 -3.74
CA ASN A 73 -1.66 -17.54 -3.19
C ASN A 73 -2.34 -17.76 -1.84
N LYS A 74 -2.47 -16.71 -1.07
CA LYS A 74 -3.15 -16.63 0.22
C LYS A 74 -3.79 -15.26 0.34
N VAL A 75 -4.74 -15.13 1.24
CA VAL A 75 -5.32 -13.84 1.60
C VAL A 75 -4.24 -12.97 2.23
N GLN A 76 -4.02 -11.80 1.68
CA GLN A 76 -3.08 -10.80 2.20
C GLN A 76 -3.76 -9.45 2.28
N SER A 77 -3.41 -8.67 3.28
CA SER A 77 -3.84 -7.27 3.43
C SER A 77 -2.66 -6.34 3.33
N HIS A 78 -2.83 -5.25 2.61
CA HIS A 78 -1.80 -4.24 2.38
C HIS A 78 -2.34 -2.89 2.84
N LEU A 79 -1.64 -2.25 3.78
CA LEU A 79 -1.98 -0.88 4.18
C LEU A 79 -1.68 0.08 3.04
N VAL A 80 -2.72 0.71 2.51
CA VAL A 80 -2.60 1.65 1.37
C VAL A 80 -2.59 3.09 1.85
N LYS A 81 -3.43 3.39 2.85
CA LYS A 81 -3.54 4.75 3.39
C LYS A 81 -3.83 4.73 4.88
N GLU A 82 -3.18 5.61 5.61
CA GLU A 82 -3.50 5.90 7.01
C GLU A 82 -3.80 7.38 7.16
N ILE A 83 -4.87 7.71 7.86
CA ILE A 83 -5.31 9.08 8.16
C ILE A 83 -5.53 9.19 9.66
N ASP A 84 -4.85 10.14 10.29
CA ASP A 84 -5.05 10.51 11.69
C ASP A 84 -5.77 11.86 11.74
N PHE A 85 -7.08 11.83 11.99
CA PHE A 85 -7.92 13.03 12.01
C PHE A 85 -7.52 14.03 13.09
N SER A 86 -6.83 13.60 14.15
CA SER A 86 -6.31 14.52 15.18
C SER A 86 -5.15 15.39 14.69
N LYS A 87 -4.50 14.99 13.57
CA LYS A 87 -3.30 15.65 13.01
C LYS A 87 -3.54 16.32 11.67
N ILE A 88 -4.72 16.14 11.08
CA ILE A 88 -5.05 16.70 9.77
C ILE A 88 -5.00 18.22 9.79
N SER A 89 -4.40 18.77 8.75
CA SER A 89 -4.44 20.19 8.43
C SER A 89 -4.91 20.41 7.00
N PHE A 90 -6.10 21.01 6.84
CA PHE A 90 -6.64 21.36 5.51
C PHE A 90 -5.79 22.37 4.72
N ARG A 91 -4.74 22.91 5.35
CA ARG A 91 -3.74 23.75 4.67
C ARG A 91 -2.64 22.94 3.99
N LYS A 92 -2.55 21.64 4.29
CA LYS A 92 -1.57 20.73 3.67
C LYS A 92 -2.23 19.96 2.53
N ASP A 93 -1.66 20.08 1.34
CA ASP A 93 -2.15 19.38 0.15
C ASP A 93 -2.18 17.85 0.34
N GLU A 94 -1.21 17.30 1.06
CA GLU A 94 -1.12 15.86 1.34
C GLU A 94 -2.32 15.35 2.14
N ASP A 95 -2.70 16.07 3.20
CA ASP A 95 -3.84 15.71 4.05
C ASP A 95 -5.15 15.80 3.26
N THR A 96 -5.30 16.87 2.46
CA THR A 96 -6.46 17.06 1.59
C THR A 96 -6.57 15.97 0.53
N LYS A 97 -5.46 15.59 -0.10
CA LYS A 97 -5.38 14.48 -1.06
C LYS A 97 -5.68 13.14 -0.41
N ALA A 98 -5.18 12.90 0.81
CA ALA A 98 -5.47 11.67 1.55
C ALA A 98 -6.97 11.50 1.82
N MET A 99 -7.63 12.55 2.31
CA MET A 99 -9.08 12.55 2.54
C MET A 99 -9.88 12.42 1.25
N TYR A 100 -9.46 13.12 0.20
CA TYR A 100 -10.12 13.01 -1.11
C TYR A 100 -10.04 11.57 -1.65
N GLY A 101 -8.90 10.90 -1.50
CA GLY A 101 -8.70 9.52 -1.95
C GLY A 101 -9.70 8.53 -1.36
N ILE A 102 -10.04 8.66 -0.06
CA ILE A 102 -11.03 7.78 0.61
C ILE A 102 -12.48 8.24 0.42
N SER A 103 -12.71 9.41 -0.18
CA SER A 103 -14.06 9.87 -0.50
C SER A 103 -14.70 9.01 -1.59
N LYS A 104 -16.05 9.07 -1.71
CA LYS A 104 -16.77 8.41 -2.82
C LYS A 104 -16.20 8.80 -4.19
N VAL A 105 -15.92 10.09 -4.38
CA VAL A 105 -15.41 10.60 -5.67
C VAL A 105 -14.00 10.10 -5.95
N GLY A 106 -13.10 10.15 -4.95
CA GLY A 106 -11.74 9.64 -5.07
C GLY A 106 -11.72 8.14 -5.33
N PHE A 107 -12.59 7.40 -4.66
CA PHE A 107 -12.72 5.95 -4.88
C PHE A 107 -13.22 5.63 -6.29
N LEU A 108 -14.23 6.35 -6.81
CA LEU A 108 -14.71 6.20 -8.18
C LEU A 108 -13.64 6.58 -9.22
N LYS A 109 -12.77 7.53 -8.91
CA LYS A 109 -11.62 7.90 -9.75
C LYS A 109 -10.42 6.98 -9.58
N GLN A 110 -10.55 5.87 -8.87
CA GLN A 110 -9.50 4.86 -8.69
C GLN A 110 -8.23 5.39 -7.98
N ILE A 111 -8.31 6.49 -7.20
CA ILE A 111 -7.13 7.11 -6.59
C ILE A 111 -6.43 6.15 -5.63
N VAL A 112 -7.18 5.51 -4.72
CA VAL A 112 -6.60 4.55 -3.77
C VAL A 112 -6.10 3.28 -4.46
N HIS A 113 -6.67 2.92 -5.60
CA HIS A 113 -6.17 1.81 -6.42
C HIS A 113 -4.82 2.15 -7.05
N SER A 114 -4.71 3.34 -7.63
CA SER A 114 -3.45 3.85 -8.17
C SER A 114 -2.37 4.01 -7.08
N ASP A 115 -2.73 4.49 -5.89
CA ASP A 115 -1.81 4.55 -4.74
C ASP A 115 -1.29 3.15 -4.38
N PHE A 116 -2.16 2.14 -4.37
CA PHE A 116 -1.77 0.76 -4.12
C PHE A 116 -0.84 0.21 -5.21
N GLU A 117 -1.18 0.39 -6.49
CA GLU A 117 -0.34 -0.06 -7.61
C GLU A 117 1.04 0.60 -7.56
N HIS A 118 1.08 1.90 -7.26
CA HIS A 118 2.33 2.63 -7.09
C HIS A 118 3.18 2.02 -5.96
N GLN A 119 2.59 1.73 -4.79
CA GLN A 119 3.29 1.09 -3.67
C GLN A 119 3.81 -0.31 -4.04
N GLN A 120 3.04 -1.08 -4.84
CA GLN A 120 3.48 -2.41 -5.31
C GLN A 120 4.63 -2.32 -6.30
N LEU A 121 4.69 -1.27 -7.10
CA LEU A 121 5.74 -1.09 -8.11
C LEU A 121 6.97 -0.37 -7.53
N VAL A 122 6.76 0.74 -6.83
CA VAL A 122 7.85 1.59 -6.31
C VAL A 122 8.14 1.19 -4.86
N ASN A 123 8.87 0.11 -4.70
CA ASN A 123 9.30 -0.39 -3.40
C ASN A 123 10.79 -0.77 -3.42
N LYS A 124 11.36 -0.96 -2.22
CA LYS A 124 12.78 -1.25 -2.06
C LYS A 124 13.24 -2.49 -2.83
N TYR A 125 12.41 -3.52 -2.90
CA TYR A 125 12.76 -4.79 -3.57
C TYR A 125 12.84 -4.62 -5.09
N ASN A 126 11.84 -3.98 -5.69
CA ASN A 126 11.82 -3.74 -7.13
C ASN A 126 12.96 -2.78 -7.54
N ILE A 127 13.18 -1.70 -6.76
CA ILE A 127 14.28 -0.78 -7.01
C ILE A 127 15.62 -1.49 -6.86
N GLY A 128 15.82 -2.29 -5.81
CA GLY A 128 17.04 -3.07 -5.60
C GLY A 128 17.31 -4.03 -6.76
N SER A 129 16.27 -4.74 -7.23
CA SER A 129 16.37 -5.64 -8.39
C SER A 129 16.80 -4.91 -9.66
N VAL A 130 16.26 -3.70 -9.90
CA VAL A 130 16.67 -2.86 -11.05
C VAL A 130 18.13 -2.42 -10.91
N LEU A 131 18.56 -1.99 -9.73
CA LEU A 131 19.94 -1.56 -9.45
C LEU A 131 20.94 -2.70 -9.71
N LEU A 132 20.59 -3.95 -9.39
CA LEU A 132 21.42 -5.15 -9.61
C LEU A 132 21.32 -5.72 -11.04
N SER A 133 20.49 -5.15 -11.90
CA SER A 133 20.34 -5.62 -13.28
C SER A 133 21.56 -5.38 -14.14
N ASP A 134 21.75 -6.23 -15.17
CA ASP A 134 22.83 -6.06 -16.15
C ASP A 134 22.74 -4.73 -16.90
N LEU A 135 21.51 -4.30 -17.19
CA LEU A 135 21.27 -3.04 -17.89
C LEU A 135 21.82 -1.85 -17.08
N PHE A 136 21.49 -1.82 -15.78
CA PHE A 136 21.92 -0.73 -14.90
C PHE A 136 23.43 -0.72 -14.69
N SER A 137 24.05 -1.91 -14.47
CA SER A 137 25.51 -2.06 -14.38
C SER A 137 26.24 -1.57 -15.64
N ARG A 138 25.69 -1.87 -16.84
CA ARG A 138 26.24 -1.35 -18.11
C ARG A 138 26.14 0.18 -18.21
N GLN A 139 25.04 0.76 -17.78
CA GLN A 139 24.87 2.22 -17.76
C GLN A 139 25.86 2.90 -16.82
N ILE A 140 26.03 2.39 -15.59
CA ILE A 140 27.02 2.89 -14.64
C ILE A 140 28.42 2.81 -15.26
N ARG A 141 28.80 1.64 -15.82
CA ARG A 141 30.09 1.47 -16.50
C ARG A 141 30.30 2.48 -17.60
N ALA A 142 29.29 2.75 -18.41
CA ALA A 142 29.38 3.73 -19.49
C ALA A 142 29.63 5.16 -18.97
N GLN A 143 29.02 5.55 -17.85
CA GLN A 143 29.25 6.83 -17.24
C GLN A 143 30.65 6.94 -16.60
N LEU A 144 31.10 5.90 -15.87
CA LEU A 144 32.43 5.86 -15.26
C LEU A 144 33.55 5.93 -16.31
N ARG A 145 33.37 5.30 -17.49
CA ARG A 145 34.31 5.39 -18.62
C ARG A 145 34.43 6.79 -19.20
N LYS A 146 33.41 7.64 -19.08
CA LYS A 146 33.53 9.05 -19.48
C LYS A 146 34.46 9.82 -18.54
N VAL A 147 34.56 9.42 -17.28
CA VAL A 147 35.49 10.03 -16.32
C VAL A 147 36.92 9.59 -16.62
N ASN A 148 37.13 8.30 -16.87
CA ASN A 148 38.45 7.77 -17.25
C ASN A 148 38.33 6.56 -18.18
N SER A 149 38.59 6.79 -19.48
CA SER A 149 38.45 5.78 -20.53
C SER A 149 39.53 4.68 -20.49
N LYS A 150 40.63 4.92 -19.78
CA LYS A 150 41.80 3.99 -19.72
C LYS A 150 41.59 2.87 -18.71
N ILE A 151 40.70 3.03 -17.74
CA ILE A 151 40.45 2.06 -16.70
C ILE A 151 39.49 0.96 -17.22
N LYS A 152 39.87 -0.28 -17.05
CA LYS A 152 39.00 -1.42 -17.31
C LYS A 152 38.04 -1.58 -16.12
N ILE A 153 36.77 -1.40 -16.37
CA ILE A 153 35.70 -1.51 -15.36
C ILE A 153 34.87 -2.75 -15.65
N ASP A 154 34.72 -3.63 -14.67
CA ASP A 154 33.90 -4.83 -14.76
C ASP A 154 32.47 -4.55 -14.25
N SER A 155 31.48 -5.11 -14.93
CA SER A 155 30.09 -5.01 -14.51
C SER A 155 29.79 -5.82 -13.24
N GLN A 156 30.53 -6.89 -13.00
CA GLN A 156 30.38 -7.70 -11.78
C GLN A 156 30.92 -6.95 -10.55
N GLU A 157 32.03 -6.24 -10.70
CA GLU A 157 32.57 -5.37 -9.65
C GLU A 157 31.56 -4.28 -9.26
N ILE A 158 30.90 -3.65 -10.24
CA ILE A 158 29.85 -2.65 -9.99
C ILE A 158 28.70 -3.28 -9.19
N LYS A 159 28.24 -4.46 -9.58
CA LYS A 159 27.16 -5.16 -8.86
C LYS A 159 27.54 -5.49 -7.44
N ALA A 160 28.77 -5.98 -7.21
CA ALA A 160 29.25 -6.31 -5.89
C ALA A 160 29.29 -5.07 -4.95
N ILE A 161 29.74 -3.93 -5.48
CA ILE A 161 29.72 -2.67 -4.72
C ILE A 161 28.27 -2.26 -4.41
N ILE A 162 27.35 -2.32 -5.39
CA ILE A 162 25.95 -2.00 -5.17
C ILE A 162 25.36 -2.89 -4.08
N GLU A 163 25.57 -4.19 -4.17
CA GLU A 163 24.99 -5.20 -3.28
C GLU A 163 25.53 -5.10 -1.85
N ASN A 164 26.87 -4.95 -1.71
CA ASN A 164 27.53 -5.05 -0.41
C ASN A 164 27.71 -3.72 0.31
N GLU A 165 27.76 -2.59 -0.42
CA GLU A 165 28.12 -1.30 0.14
C GLU A 165 27.00 -0.25 0.03
N ILE A 166 26.17 -0.33 -1.03
CA ILE A 166 25.13 0.67 -1.27
C ILE A 166 23.76 0.19 -0.80
N ILE A 167 23.38 -1.05 -1.13
CA ILE A 167 22.11 -1.64 -0.74
C ILE A 167 22.23 -2.18 0.69
N LYS A 168 21.37 -1.69 1.61
CA LYS A 168 21.30 -2.26 2.95
C LYS A 168 20.82 -3.71 2.88
N ARG A 169 21.41 -4.61 3.69
CA ARG A 169 21.13 -6.07 3.71
C ARG A 169 19.66 -6.46 3.87
N GLU A 170 18.81 -5.58 4.36
CA GLU A 170 17.36 -5.81 4.53
C GLU A 170 16.56 -5.82 3.21
N ILE A 171 17.23 -5.65 2.07
CA ILE A 171 16.57 -5.55 0.75
C ILE A 171 16.71 -6.84 -0.07
N ILE A 172 17.60 -7.75 0.34
CA ILE A 172 17.90 -9.01 -0.35
C ILE A 172 17.16 -10.17 0.32
#